data_787f26550e78e460d1fffa8ca95ec0cb
#
_entry.id   787f26550e78e460d1fffa8ca95ec0cb
#
_cell.length_a   1.000
_cell.length_b   1.000
_cell.length_c   1.000
_cell.angle_alpha   90.00
_cell.angle_beta   90.00
_cell.angle_gamma   90.00
#
_symmetry.space_group_name_H-M   'P 1'
#
loop_
_entity.id
_entity.type
_entity.pdbx_description
1 polymer ?
#
loop_
_entity_poly.entity_id
_entity_poly.type
_entity_poly.pdbx_seq_one_letter_code
_entity_poly.pdbx_strand_id
1 'polypeptide(L)'
;RARLKGVGVLRESGHEHFTGSLVVPVMDLNGQIREMYGRKIGGDLRKGTPLHMYLPGTHGGVWNEQALIGSSSVVLCESLIDAMSFWVAGVRNVTAAYGVNGFTDEMRAALLAHGVKQVLIAYDNDPAGNEAAVKLASSLAADGIATFRVLFPAGMDANGYLCQVAEPEQAFSVLL
;
A
#
# COMPACT_ATOMS: atom_id res chain seq x y z
N ARG A 1 -17.47 -22.87 8.22
CA ARG A 1 -17.01 -21.90 9.24
C ARG A 1 -15.56 -22.13 9.63
N ALA A 2 -15.12 -23.38 9.92
CA ALA A 2 -13.75 -23.68 10.33
C ALA A 2 -12.70 -23.17 9.31
N ARG A 3 -12.90 -23.40 8.00
CA ARG A 3 -11.99 -22.89 6.95
C ARG A 3 -11.91 -21.35 6.94
N LEU A 4 -13.03 -20.64 7.13
CA LEU A 4 -13.05 -19.18 7.17
C LEU A 4 -12.33 -18.62 8.41
N LYS A 5 -12.37 -19.32 9.54
CA LYS A 5 -11.55 -19.00 10.71
C LYS A 5 -10.07 -19.27 10.44
N GLY A 6 -9.75 -20.41 9.85
CA GLY A 6 -8.37 -20.80 9.55
C GLY A 6 -7.65 -19.82 8.61
N VAL A 7 -8.39 -19.14 7.71
CA VAL A 7 -7.83 -18.08 6.85
C VAL A 7 -8.05 -16.66 7.41
N GLY A 8 -8.57 -16.52 8.63
CA GLY A 8 -8.71 -15.22 9.30
C GLY A 8 -9.89 -14.34 8.86
N VAL A 9 -10.72 -14.78 7.91
CA VAL A 9 -11.93 -14.04 7.47
C VAL A 9 -12.98 -13.99 8.56
N LEU A 10 -13.10 -15.05 9.36
CA LEU A 10 -13.87 -15.05 10.59
C LEU A 10 -12.92 -15.08 11.81
N ARG A 11 -13.21 -14.24 12.77
CA ARG A 11 -12.56 -14.26 14.10
C ARG A 11 -12.98 -15.51 14.88
N GLU A 12 -12.25 -15.84 15.94
CA GLU A 12 -12.62 -16.95 16.84
C GLU A 12 -14.02 -16.77 17.45
N SER A 13 -14.42 -15.54 17.71
CA SER A 13 -15.78 -15.18 18.16
C SER A 13 -16.89 -15.47 17.14
N GLY A 14 -16.52 -15.77 15.88
CA GLY A 14 -17.46 -15.99 14.77
C GLY A 14 -17.90 -14.74 14.03
N HIS A 15 -17.45 -13.55 14.44
CA HIS A 15 -17.69 -12.31 13.71
C HIS A 15 -16.76 -12.20 12.49
N GLU A 16 -17.19 -11.50 11.47
CA GLU A 16 -16.37 -11.18 10.30
C GLU A 16 -15.23 -10.24 10.68
N HIS A 17 -14.02 -10.55 10.21
CA HIS A 17 -12.83 -9.74 10.49
C HIS A 17 -12.95 -8.32 9.91
N PHE A 18 -13.48 -8.21 8.70
CA PHE A 18 -13.61 -6.96 7.95
C PHE A 18 -14.97 -6.27 8.06
N THR A 19 -15.80 -6.59 9.06
CA THR A 19 -17.12 -5.95 9.23
C THR A 19 -17.04 -4.44 9.10
N GLY A 20 -17.88 -3.83 8.24
CA GLY A 20 -17.93 -2.38 8.00
C GLY A 20 -16.67 -1.83 7.32
N SER A 21 -16.03 -2.61 6.48
CA SER A 21 -14.86 -2.19 5.70
C SER A 21 -15.10 -2.38 4.20
N LEU A 22 -14.49 -1.50 3.40
CA LEU A 22 -14.15 -1.82 2.02
C LEU A 22 -13.05 -2.87 2.06
N VAL A 23 -13.19 -3.95 1.31
CA VAL A 23 -12.22 -5.05 1.30
C VAL A 23 -11.61 -5.18 -0.10
N VAL A 24 -10.28 -5.22 -0.16
CA VAL A 24 -9.51 -5.34 -1.40
C VAL A 24 -8.57 -6.54 -1.29
N PRO A 25 -8.61 -7.49 -2.23
CA PRO A 25 -7.66 -8.60 -2.26
C PRO A 25 -6.30 -8.14 -2.81
N VAL A 26 -5.22 -8.68 -2.23
CA VAL A 26 -3.89 -8.68 -2.82
C VAL A 26 -3.71 -10.02 -3.53
N MET A 27 -3.60 -9.99 -4.84
CA MET A 27 -3.48 -11.19 -5.68
C MET A 27 -2.09 -11.26 -6.28
N ASP A 28 -1.56 -12.47 -6.37
CA ASP A 28 -0.34 -12.74 -7.13
C ASP A 28 -0.60 -12.78 -8.65
N LEU A 29 0.46 -12.93 -9.44
CA LEU A 29 0.37 -12.98 -10.91
C LEU A 29 -0.44 -14.18 -11.45
N ASN A 30 -0.72 -15.19 -10.62
CA ASN A 30 -1.57 -16.34 -10.95
C ASN A 30 -3.04 -16.11 -10.55
N GLY A 31 -3.38 -14.94 -10.00
CA GLY A 31 -4.72 -14.60 -9.52
C GLY A 31 -5.08 -15.24 -8.17
N GLN A 32 -4.12 -15.77 -7.42
CA GLN A 32 -4.36 -16.31 -6.08
C GLN A 32 -4.32 -15.19 -5.05
N ILE A 33 -5.30 -15.18 -4.15
CA ILE A 33 -5.36 -14.21 -3.05
C ILE A 33 -4.28 -14.56 -2.03
N ARG A 34 -3.34 -13.65 -1.81
CA ARG A 34 -2.21 -13.76 -0.88
C ARG A 34 -2.48 -13.01 0.42
N GLU A 35 -3.25 -11.93 0.36
CA GLU A 35 -3.63 -11.10 1.50
C GLU A 35 -4.98 -10.43 1.22
N MET A 36 -5.63 -9.90 2.25
CA MET A 36 -6.82 -9.07 2.12
C MET A 36 -6.64 -7.80 2.97
N TYR A 37 -6.82 -6.67 2.34
CA TYR A 37 -6.83 -5.37 3.00
C TYR A 37 -8.27 -4.93 3.26
N GLY A 38 -8.51 -4.35 4.44
CA GLY A 38 -9.78 -3.75 4.81
C GLY A 38 -9.63 -2.31 5.28
N ARG A 39 -10.36 -1.38 4.65
CA ARG A 39 -10.47 0.02 5.07
C ARG A 39 -11.83 0.27 5.69
N LYS A 40 -11.89 0.70 6.95
CA LYS A 40 -13.15 1.12 7.59
C LYS A 40 -13.78 2.28 6.85
N ILE A 41 -15.09 2.17 6.55
CA ILE A 41 -15.86 3.16 5.80
C ILE A 41 -16.90 3.90 6.64
N GLY A 42 -17.12 3.52 7.91
CA GLY A 42 -18.05 4.18 8.81
C GLY A 42 -17.46 5.41 9.49
N GLY A 43 -18.28 6.47 9.68
CA GLY A 43 -17.88 7.70 10.38
C GLY A 43 -17.90 7.57 11.91
N ASP A 44 -18.78 6.72 12.47
CA ASP A 44 -18.99 6.57 13.92
C ASP A 44 -18.20 5.38 14.49
N LEU A 45 -16.90 5.37 14.29
CA LEU A 45 -16.07 4.30 14.80
C LEU A 45 -15.73 4.52 16.29
N ARG A 46 -15.72 3.42 17.06
CA ARG A 46 -15.25 3.48 18.45
C ARG A 46 -13.80 3.95 18.50
N LYS A 47 -13.46 4.77 19.49
CA LYS A 47 -12.07 5.20 19.73
C LYS A 47 -11.15 3.98 19.80
N GLY A 48 -10.05 4.03 19.06
CA GLY A 48 -9.07 2.94 18.97
C GLY A 48 -9.42 1.83 17.96
N THR A 49 -10.51 1.97 17.19
CA THR A 49 -10.75 1.07 16.06
C THR A 49 -9.71 1.31 14.97
N PRO A 50 -8.93 0.30 14.55
CA PRO A 50 -7.98 0.47 13.45
C PRO A 50 -8.73 0.76 12.15
N LEU A 51 -8.28 1.78 11.42
CA LEU A 51 -8.85 2.15 10.13
C LEU A 51 -8.40 1.20 9.01
N HIS A 52 -7.17 0.73 9.10
CA HIS A 52 -6.55 -0.21 8.17
C HIS A 52 -6.43 -1.58 8.84
N MET A 53 -6.80 -2.62 8.15
CA MET A 53 -6.73 -4.00 8.65
C MET A 53 -6.25 -4.93 7.54
N TYR A 54 -5.53 -5.95 7.95
CA TYR A 54 -5.12 -7.06 7.11
C TYR A 54 -5.55 -8.38 7.77
N LEU A 55 -5.46 -9.49 7.05
CA LEU A 55 -5.64 -10.81 7.65
C LEU A 55 -4.62 -11.02 8.78
N PRO A 56 -4.96 -11.76 9.83
CA PRO A 56 -4.00 -12.06 10.88
C PRO A 56 -2.87 -12.96 10.37
N GLY A 57 -1.65 -12.66 10.78
CA GLY A 57 -0.47 -13.44 10.41
C GLY A 57 0.58 -12.60 9.67
N THR A 58 1.45 -13.29 8.95
CA THR A 58 2.49 -12.65 8.13
C THR A 58 1.87 -12.17 6.82
N HIS A 59 2.10 -10.91 6.47
CA HIS A 59 1.64 -10.33 5.21
C HIS A 59 2.40 -10.96 4.03
N GLY A 60 1.69 -11.19 2.93
CA GLY A 60 2.25 -11.75 1.70
C GLY A 60 1.63 -11.16 0.45
N GLY A 61 2.34 -11.31 -0.66
CA GLY A 61 1.95 -10.77 -1.96
C GLY A 61 2.37 -9.31 -2.17
N VAL A 62 2.24 -8.88 -3.39
CA VAL A 62 2.52 -7.51 -3.84
C VAL A 62 1.28 -7.00 -4.56
N TRP A 63 0.64 -5.98 -3.99
CA TRP A 63 -0.54 -5.41 -4.65
C TRP A 63 -0.15 -4.80 -5.99
N ASN A 64 -0.93 -5.10 -7.03
CA ASN A 64 -0.70 -4.60 -8.38
C ASN A 64 0.70 -5.00 -8.94
N GLU A 65 1.19 -6.19 -8.60
CA GLU A 65 2.49 -6.69 -9.07
C GLU A 65 2.62 -6.67 -10.59
N GLN A 66 1.50 -6.85 -11.30
CA GLN A 66 1.44 -6.76 -12.76
C GLN A 66 2.01 -5.44 -13.29
N ALA A 67 1.87 -4.34 -12.54
CA ALA A 67 2.38 -3.03 -12.94
C ALA A 67 3.91 -2.89 -12.81
N LEU A 68 4.57 -3.81 -12.11
CA LEU A 68 6.04 -3.85 -12.04
C LEU A 68 6.65 -4.38 -13.33
N ILE A 69 5.91 -5.24 -14.07
CA ILE A 69 6.39 -5.89 -15.27
C ILE A 69 6.63 -4.84 -16.37
N GLY A 70 7.89 -4.71 -16.79
CA GLY A 70 8.29 -3.74 -17.80
C GLY A 70 8.37 -2.28 -17.33
N SER A 71 8.11 -2.01 -16.05
CA SER A 71 8.25 -0.67 -15.48
C SER A 71 9.66 -0.47 -14.90
N SER A 72 10.37 0.54 -15.39
CA SER A 72 11.66 0.92 -14.79
C SER A 72 11.50 1.78 -13.52
N SER A 73 10.36 2.44 -13.34
CA SER A 73 10.04 3.30 -12.21
C SER A 73 8.68 2.92 -11.63
N VAL A 74 8.57 2.87 -10.30
CA VAL A 74 7.36 2.46 -9.58
C VAL A 74 7.12 3.40 -8.41
N VAL A 75 5.87 3.79 -8.17
CA VAL A 75 5.45 4.48 -6.95
C VAL A 75 5.17 3.44 -5.87
N LEU A 76 5.76 3.61 -4.69
CA LEU A 76 5.53 2.77 -3.52
C LEU A 76 4.88 3.59 -2.41
N CYS A 77 3.62 3.32 -2.14
CA CYS A 77 2.83 3.96 -1.09
C CYS A 77 2.97 3.22 0.24
N GLU A 78 2.63 3.90 1.34
CA GLU A 78 2.61 3.30 2.66
C GLU A 78 1.46 2.32 2.82
N SER A 79 0.29 2.66 2.33
CA SER A 79 -0.93 1.85 2.44
C SER A 79 -1.59 1.59 1.08
N LEU A 80 -2.46 0.57 1.07
CA LEU A 80 -3.17 0.19 -0.15
C LEU A 80 -4.13 1.29 -0.63
N ILE A 81 -4.79 2.01 0.28
CA ILE A 81 -5.72 3.08 -0.11
C ILE A 81 -4.98 4.24 -0.78
N ASP A 82 -3.73 4.52 -0.37
CA ASP A 82 -2.89 5.52 -0.99
C ASP A 82 -2.47 5.11 -2.40
N ALA A 83 -2.07 3.84 -2.57
CA ALA A 83 -1.76 3.30 -3.90
C ALA A 83 -2.98 3.33 -4.83
N MET A 84 -4.17 3.03 -4.31
CA MET A 84 -5.42 3.14 -5.07
C MET A 84 -5.72 4.60 -5.45
N SER A 85 -5.33 5.58 -4.61
CA SER A 85 -5.47 7.01 -4.92
C SER A 85 -4.60 7.42 -6.10
N PHE A 86 -3.35 6.98 -6.16
CA PHE A 86 -2.50 7.12 -7.34
C PHE A 86 -3.11 6.45 -8.57
N TRP A 87 -3.61 5.23 -8.40
CA TRP A 87 -4.20 4.46 -9.49
C TRP A 87 -5.42 5.16 -10.09
N VAL A 88 -6.30 5.72 -9.25
CA VAL A 88 -7.47 6.54 -9.68
C VAL A 88 -7.02 7.82 -10.39
N ALA A 89 -5.95 8.45 -9.92
CA ALA A 89 -5.32 9.62 -10.55
C ALA A 89 -4.52 9.29 -11.83
N GLY A 90 -4.66 8.09 -12.40
CA GLY A 90 -4.04 7.72 -13.67
C GLY A 90 -2.64 7.10 -13.56
N VAL A 91 -2.00 7.09 -12.41
CA VAL A 91 -0.67 6.49 -12.20
C VAL A 91 -0.80 4.99 -11.99
N ARG A 92 -0.47 4.20 -13.01
CA ARG A 92 -0.69 2.74 -13.02
C ARG A 92 0.47 1.93 -12.45
N ASN A 93 1.68 2.42 -12.56
CA ASN A 93 2.91 1.81 -12.02
C ASN A 93 3.07 2.13 -10.53
N VAL A 94 2.12 1.68 -9.74
CA VAL A 94 2.04 1.92 -8.30
C VAL A 94 1.77 0.64 -7.53
N THR A 95 2.40 0.50 -6.37
CA THR A 95 2.16 -0.57 -5.39
C THR A 95 2.15 0.01 -3.97
N ALA A 96 1.91 -0.84 -2.97
CA ALA A 96 1.82 -0.44 -1.58
C ALA A 96 2.60 -1.37 -0.65
N ALA A 97 3.18 -0.81 0.40
CA ALA A 97 3.63 -1.55 1.57
C ALA A 97 2.43 -1.89 2.50
N TYR A 98 2.70 -2.61 3.58
CA TYR A 98 1.73 -2.95 4.61
C TYR A 98 1.88 -2.03 5.84
N GLY A 99 1.97 -0.70 5.59
CA GLY A 99 2.24 0.34 6.57
C GLY A 99 3.72 0.72 6.65
N VAL A 100 4.08 1.64 7.55
CA VAL A 100 5.44 2.22 7.70
C VAL A 100 6.57 1.18 7.82
N ASN A 101 6.31 0.03 8.43
CA ASN A 101 7.29 -1.06 8.57
C ASN A 101 6.92 -2.28 7.72
N GLY A 102 6.02 -2.10 6.76
CA GLY A 102 5.40 -3.20 6.02
C GLY A 102 6.03 -3.49 4.66
N PHE A 103 7.20 -2.96 4.35
CA PHE A 103 7.93 -3.36 3.16
C PHE A 103 8.57 -4.74 3.37
N THR A 104 8.08 -5.75 2.64
CA THR A 104 8.46 -7.16 2.83
C THR A 104 9.59 -7.59 1.91
N ASP A 105 10.25 -8.72 2.26
CA ASP A 105 11.24 -9.36 1.38
C ASP A 105 10.62 -9.83 0.06
N GLU A 106 9.33 -10.22 0.05
CA GLU A 106 8.60 -10.58 -1.17
C GLU A 106 8.45 -9.37 -2.10
N MET A 107 8.14 -8.18 -1.56
CA MET A 107 8.12 -6.94 -2.34
C MET A 107 9.49 -6.59 -2.91
N ARG A 108 10.54 -6.71 -2.09
CA ARG A 108 11.93 -6.51 -2.53
C ARG A 108 12.29 -7.45 -3.67
N ALA A 109 11.99 -8.73 -3.52
CA ALA A 109 12.24 -9.74 -4.54
C ALA A 109 11.49 -9.44 -5.85
N ALA A 110 10.23 -8.99 -5.76
CA ALA A 110 9.44 -8.60 -6.93
C ALA A 110 10.04 -7.38 -7.66
N LEU A 111 10.45 -6.32 -6.94
CA LEU A 111 11.12 -5.16 -7.55
C LEU A 111 12.38 -5.58 -8.33
N LEU A 112 13.21 -6.43 -7.73
CA LEU A 112 14.45 -6.93 -8.34
C LEU A 112 14.16 -7.84 -9.54
N ALA A 113 13.24 -8.79 -9.38
CA ALA A 113 12.88 -9.76 -10.43
C ALA A 113 12.30 -9.08 -11.68
N HIS A 114 11.51 -8.03 -11.50
CA HIS A 114 10.94 -7.26 -12.60
C HIS A 114 11.87 -6.16 -13.15
N GLY A 115 13.07 -6.02 -12.57
CA GLY A 115 14.09 -5.11 -13.07
C GLY A 115 13.81 -3.63 -12.81
N VAL A 116 13.02 -3.31 -11.77
CA VAL A 116 12.75 -1.93 -11.34
C VAL A 116 14.07 -1.23 -10.99
N LYS A 117 14.27 -0.03 -11.53
CA LYS A 117 15.48 0.78 -11.34
C LYS A 117 15.26 1.96 -10.41
N GLN A 118 14.01 2.38 -10.26
CA GLN A 118 13.66 3.57 -9.49
C GLN A 118 12.38 3.34 -8.69
N VAL A 119 12.38 3.74 -7.43
CA VAL A 119 11.21 3.74 -6.56
C VAL A 119 10.93 5.17 -6.08
N LEU A 120 9.72 5.64 -6.35
CA LEU A 120 9.17 6.89 -5.84
C LEU A 120 8.44 6.57 -4.54
N ILE A 121 9.05 6.89 -3.40
CA ILE A 121 8.51 6.57 -2.07
C ILE A 121 7.47 7.61 -1.69
N ALA A 122 6.19 7.23 -1.72
CA ALA A 122 5.02 8.06 -1.44
C ALA A 122 4.39 7.68 -0.08
N TYR A 123 5.20 7.70 0.98
CA TYR A 123 4.74 7.51 2.36
C TYR A 123 4.14 8.81 2.91
N ASP A 124 3.40 8.72 3.99
CA ASP A 124 2.76 9.87 4.64
C ASP A 124 3.78 10.96 5.00
N ASN A 125 3.39 12.22 4.84
CA ASN A 125 4.26 13.34 5.20
C ASN A 125 4.08 13.69 6.69
N ASP A 126 4.41 12.73 7.54
CA ASP A 126 4.47 12.84 8.99
C ASP A 126 5.80 12.31 9.54
N PRO A 127 6.11 12.45 10.83
CA PRO A 127 7.39 11.99 11.39
C PRO A 127 7.65 10.50 11.17
N ALA A 128 6.63 9.63 11.31
CA ALA A 128 6.78 8.17 11.18
C ALA A 128 7.03 7.76 9.72
N GLY A 129 6.23 8.31 8.77
CA GLY A 129 6.38 8.06 7.34
C GLY A 129 7.70 8.58 6.81
N ASN A 130 8.16 9.75 7.28
CA ASN A 130 9.44 10.32 6.86
C ASN A 130 10.62 9.47 7.36
N GLU A 131 10.62 9.01 8.61
CA GLU A 131 11.65 8.12 9.13
C GLU A 131 11.69 6.77 8.38
N ALA A 132 10.51 6.19 8.14
CA ALA A 132 10.38 4.93 7.40
C ALA A 132 10.86 5.07 5.95
N ALA A 133 10.54 6.18 5.28
CA ALA A 133 10.97 6.44 3.91
C ALA A 133 12.51 6.53 3.81
N VAL A 134 13.19 7.16 4.77
CA VAL A 134 14.66 7.23 4.82
C VAL A 134 15.29 5.85 5.00
N LYS A 135 14.75 5.03 5.91
CA LYS A 135 15.22 3.65 6.13
C LYS A 135 15.04 2.79 4.88
N LEU A 136 13.87 2.90 4.24
CA LEU A 136 13.57 2.18 3.02
C LEU A 136 14.48 2.61 1.87
N ALA A 137 14.69 3.92 1.70
CA ALA A 137 15.60 4.45 0.67
C ALA A 137 17.01 3.90 0.82
N SER A 138 17.55 3.88 2.05
CA SER A 138 18.86 3.32 2.34
C SER A 138 18.93 1.83 2.01
N SER A 139 17.88 1.08 2.31
CA SER A 139 17.78 -0.35 2.03
C SER A 139 17.74 -0.64 0.51
N LEU A 140 16.91 0.09 -0.25
CA LEU A 140 16.79 -0.08 -1.70
C LEU A 140 18.05 0.40 -2.46
N ALA A 141 18.72 1.43 -1.94
CA ALA A 141 20.00 1.88 -2.50
C ALA A 141 21.08 0.78 -2.43
N ALA A 142 21.10 -0.03 -1.37
CA ALA A 142 21.99 -1.19 -1.27
C ALA A 142 21.71 -2.27 -2.33
N ASP A 143 20.48 -2.33 -2.83
CA ASP A 143 20.07 -3.21 -3.95
C ASP A 143 20.31 -2.57 -5.34
N GLY A 144 20.87 -1.37 -5.39
CA GLY A 144 21.11 -0.62 -6.63
C GLY A 144 19.87 0.03 -7.23
N ILE A 145 18.80 0.18 -6.44
CA ILE A 145 17.55 0.86 -6.85
C ILE A 145 17.62 2.33 -6.43
N ALA A 146 17.50 3.26 -7.38
CA ALA A 146 17.42 4.69 -7.09
C ALA A 146 16.09 5.00 -6.39
N THR A 147 16.11 5.93 -5.44
CA THR A 147 14.89 6.29 -4.70
C THR A 147 14.68 7.80 -4.68
N PHE A 148 13.43 8.22 -4.78
CA PHE A 148 13.00 9.60 -4.67
C PHE A 148 11.81 9.67 -3.70
N ARG A 149 11.69 10.78 -2.99
CA ARG A 149 10.60 11.02 -2.06
C ARG A 149 9.50 11.82 -2.76
N VAL A 150 8.29 11.28 -2.80
CA VAL A 150 7.07 12.04 -3.15
C VAL A 150 6.61 12.76 -1.89
N LEU A 151 6.47 14.09 -1.95
CA LEU A 151 6.08 14.90 -0.80
C LEU A 151 4.66 15.43 -0.97
N PHE A 152 3.77 15.04 -0.09
CA PHE A 152 2.47 15.64 0.09
C PHE A 152 2.57 16.87 1.02
N PRO A 153 1.53 17.73 1.10
CA PRO A 153 1.43 18.74 2.15
C PRO A 153 1.61 18.12 3.54
N ALA A 154 2.13 18.89 4.49
CA ALA A 154 2.45 18.40 5.84
C ALA A 154 1.24 17.75 6.52
N GLY A 155 1.44 16.56 7.09
CA GLY A 155 0.39 15.78 7.77
C GLY A 155 -0.63 15.14 6.84
N MET A 156 -0.32 15.00 5.55
CA MET A 156 -1.23 14.47 4.54
C MET A 156 -0.66 13.20 3.90
N ASP A 157 -1.56 12.26 3.60
CA ASP A 157 -1.33 11.07 2.79
C ASP A 157 -1.84 11.26 1.35
N ALA A 158 -1.63 10.29 0.48
CA ALA A 158 -2.08 10.36 -0.91
C ALA A 158 -3.62 10.37 -1.02
N ASN A 159 -4.31 9.64 -0.15
CA ASN A 159 -5.77 9.58 -0.15
C ASN A 159 -6.38 10.92 0.29
N GLY A 160 -5.84 11.52 1.35
CA GLY A 160 -6.24 12.86 1.81
C GLY A 160 -6.00 13.93 0.75
N TYR A 161 -4.88 13.85 0.04
CA TYR A 161 -4.56 14.75 -1.06
C TYR A 161 -5.52 14.58 -2.24
N LEU A 162 -5.79 13.33 -2.67
CA LEU A 162 -6.77 13.03 -3.73
C LEU A 162 -8.14 13.66 -3.45
N CYS A 163 -8.61 13.56 -2.20
CA CYS A 163 -9.93 14.07 -1.80
C CYS A 163 -10.03 15.62 -1.79
N GLN A 164 -8.90 16.33 -1.88
CA GLN A 164 -8.87 17.80 -1.82
C GLN A 164 -8.59 18.47 -3.16
N VAL A 165 -8.06 17.74 -4.14
CA VAL A 165 -7.71 18.31 -5.45
C VAL A 165 -8.88 18.19 -6.43
N ALA A 166 -9.07 19.23 -7.23
CA ALA A 166 -10.15 19.25 -8.25
C ALA A 166 -9.79 18.41 -9.48
N GLU A 167 -8.50 18.38 -9.88
CA GLU A 167 -7.98 17.69 -11.06
C GLU A 167 -6.95 16.66 -10.63
N PRO A 168 -7.36 15.44 -10.20
CA PRO A 168 -6.45 14.44 -9.63
C PRO A 168 -5.29 14.04 -10.56
N GLU A 169 -5.57 13.81 -11.84
CA GLU A 169 -4.54 13.40 -12.81
C GLU A 169 -3.43 14.46 -12.92
N GLN A 170 -3.81 15.73 -13.03
CA GLN A 170 -2.86 16.82 -13.13
C GLN A 170 -2.11 17.03 -11.81
N ALA A 171 -2.81 17.01 -10.68
CA ALA A 171 -2.22 17.22 -9.37
C ALA A 171 -1.19 16.12 -9.03
N PHE A 172 -1.49 14.86 -9.32
CA PHE A 172 -0.56 13.75 -9.06
C PHE A 172 0.59 13.70 -10.06
N SER A 173 0.38 14.13 -11.32
CA SER A 173 1.47 14.21 -12.30
C SER A 173 2.55 15.24 -11.93
N VAL A 174 2.20 16.27 -11.17
CA VAL A 174 3.15 17.29 -10.70
C VAL A 174 4.00 16.78 -9.53
N LEU A 175 3.51 15.76 -8.80
CA LEU A 175 4.25 15.18 -7.67
C LEU A 175 5.34 14.19 -8.11
N LEU A 176 5.29 13.68 -9.34
CA LEU A 176 6.14 12.62 -9.89
C LEU A 176 7.21 13.18 -10.82
#